data_947abb4a9d2dcb51b75be32cf012483c
#
_entry.id   947abb4a9d2dcb51b75be32cf012483c
#
_cell.length_a   1.000
_cell.length_b   1.000
_cell.length_c   1.000
_cell.angle_alpha   90.00
_cell.angle_beta   90.00
_cell.angle_gamma   90.00
#
_symmetry.space_group_name_H-M   'P 1'
#
loop_
_entity.id
_entity.type
_entity.pdbx_description
1 polymer ?
#
loop_
_entity_poly.entity_id
_entity_poly.type
_entity_poly.pdbx_seq_one_letter_code
_entity_poly.pdbx_strand_id
1 'polypeptide(L)'
;MIKRILKLLTAALCVASVLQAADAEKVNAMVMINMENGLANIQKGFLYNNLDLIKSGVDQVQKENMVYHDRNVIKSILPDNRKQMENLALITSKRIENATEEMKSYIALKQMKKAHSSFSDIVNACTDCHTLVRGW
;
A
#
# COMPACT_ATOMS: atom_id res chain seq x y z
N MET A 1 -39.95 19.46 21.80
CA MET A 1 -38.97 18.43 22.20
C MET A 1 -38.38 17.66 20.99
N ILE A 2 -39.17 17.15 20.08
CA ILE A 2 -38.74 16.34 18.90
C ILE A 2 -37.68 17.03 18.04
N LYS A 3 -37.82 18.34 17.73
CA LYS A 3 -36.84 19.12 16.93
C LYS A 3 -35.43 19.24 17.56
N ARG A 4 -35.33 19.20 18.90
CA ARG A 4 -34.06 19.24 19.63
C ARG A 4 -33.36 17.89 19.62
N ILE A 5 -34.14 16.80 19.72
CA ILE A 5 -33.60 15.43 19.65
C ILE A 5 -33.09 15.12 18.25
N LEU A 6 -33.80 15.58 17.22
CA LEU A 6 -33.37 15.38 15.82
C LEU A 6 -32.04 16.11 15.50
N LYS A 7 -31.82 17.33 16.03
CA LYS A 7 -30.56 18.07 15.89
C LYS A 7 -29.39 17.42 16.63
N LEU A 8 -29.64 16.80 17.77
CA LEU A 8 -28.60 16.08 18.52
C LEU A 8 -28.21 14.76 17.84
N LEU A 9 -29.16 14.06 17.24
CA LEU A 9 -28.89 12.84 16.46
C LEU A 9 -28.06 13.12 15.19
N THR A 10 -28.34 14.21 14.46
CA THR A 10 -27.56 14.58 13.28
C THR A 10 -26.14 15.01 13.64
N ALA A 11 -25.93 15.72 14.74
CA ALA A 11 -24.60 16.09 15.21
C ALA A 11 -23.75 14.87 15.63
N ALA A 12 -24.35 13.89 16.28
CA ALA A 12 -23.66 12.65 16.69
C ALA A 12 -23.24 11.78 15.50
N LEU A 13 -24.05 11.72 14.42
CA LEU A 13 -23.69 10.99 13.21
C LEU A 13 -22.50 11.64 12.47
N CYS A 14 -22.42 12.96 12.41
CA CYS A 14 -21.31 13.67 11.77
C CYS A 14 -19.97 13.47 12.50
N VAL A 15 -19.98 13.41 13.83
CA VAL A 15 -18.75 13.19 14.62
C VAL A 15 -18.21 11.77 14.43
N ALA A 16 -19.07 10.77 14.35
CA ALA A 16 -18.64 9.38 14.14
C ALA A 16 -17.96 9.17 12.78
N SER A 17 -18.47 9.81 11.74
CA SER A 17 -17.87 9.69 10.38
C SER A 17 -16.49 10.35 10.26
N VAL A 18 -16.26 11.46 10.95
CA VAL A 18 -14.96 12.16 10.98
C VAL A 18 -13.90 11.34 11.72
N LEU A 19 -14.25 10.68 12.82
CA LEU A 19 -13.34 9.81 13.57
C LEU A 19 -12.91 8.60 12.75
N GLN A 20 -13.81 7.96 12.03
CA GLN A 20 -13.48 6.81 11.17
C GLN A 20 -12.56 7.20 9.98
N ALA A 21 -12.74 8.36 9.41
CA ALA A 21 -11.88 8.85 8.33
C ALA A 21 -10.45 9.14 8.83
N ALA A 22 -10.31 9.74 10.01
CA ALA A 22 -9.00 10.02 10.62
C ALA A 22 -8.23 8.73 10.99
N ASP A 23 -8.93 7.68 11.41
CA ASP A 23 -8.31 6.38 11.71
C ASP A 23 -7.86 5.67 10.42
N ALA A 24 -8.64 5.72 9.36
CA ALA A 24 -8.27 5.15 8.06
C ALA A 24 -7.03 5.84 7.45
N GLU A 25 -6.92 7.15 7.57
CA GLU A 25 -5.76 7.92 7.12
C GLU A 25 -4.49 7.54 7.89
N LYS A 26 -4.58 7.39 9.22
CA LYS A 26 -3.45 6.95 10.05
C LYS A 26 -3.00 5.53 9.70
N VAL A 27 -3.94 4.61 9.50
CA VAL A 27 -3.63 3.24 9.09
C VAL A 27 -2.91 3.24 7.75
N ASN A 28 -3.42 3.99 6.77
CA ASN A 28 -2.78 4.10 5.45
C ASN A 28 -1.36 4.70 5.53
N ALA A 29 -1.16 5.74 6.34
CA ALA A 29 0.15 6.33 6.55
C ALA A 29 1.14 5.33 7.16
N MET A 30 0.70 4.51 8.12
CA MET A 30 1.52 3.49 8.77
C MET A 30 1.91 2.38 7.80
N VAL A 31 0.97 1.92 6.97
CA VAL A 31 1.23 0.94 5.90
C VAL A 31 2.28 1.48 4.93
N MET A 32 2.19 2.74 4.49
CA MET A 32 3.15 3.36 3.59
C MET A 32 4.56 3.46 4.21
N ILE A 33 4.67 3.85 5.48
CA ILE A 33 5.94 3.89 6.21
C ILE A 33 6.56 2.49 6.31
N ASN A 34 5.75 1.47 6.59
CA ASN A 34 6.22 0.09 6.66
C ASN A 34 6.68 -0.43 5.29
N MET A 35 5.96 -0.11 4.21
CA MET A 35 6.38 -0.45 2.85
C MET A 35 7.69 0.25 2.47
N GLU A 36 7.85 1.54 2.80
CA GLU A 36 9.09 2.29 2.61
C GLU A 36 10.28 1.61 3.33
N ASN A 37 10.10 1.25 4.61
CA ASN A 37 11.12 0.55 5.37
C ASN A 37 11.48 -0.81 4.73
N GLY A 38 10.49 -1.54 4.23
CA GLY A 38 10.70 -2.78 3.49
C GLY A 38 11.54 -2.56 2.23
N LEU A 39 11.20 -1.56 1.41
CA LEU A 39 11.95 -1.21 0.20
C LEU A 39 13.38 -0.78 0.54
N ALA A 40 13.57 0.03 1.59
CA ALA A 40 14.90 0.43 2.05
C ALA A 40 15.74 -0.77 2.50
N ASN A 41 15.15 -1.75 3.17
CA ASN A 41 15.82 -2.98 3.57
C ASN A 41 16.23 -3.82 2.35
N ILE A 42 15.37 -3.95 1.34
CA ILE A 42 15.71 -4.63 0.08
C ILE A 42 16.92 -3.96 -0.57
N GLN A 43 16.86 -2.64 -0.74
CA GLN A 43 17.94 -1.88 -1.36
C GLN A 43 19.26 -2.01 -0.60
N LYS A 44 19.24 -1.81 0.73
CA LYS A 44 20.42 -1.98 1.58
C LYS A 44 20.96 -3.41 1.51
N GLY A 45 20.07 -4.40 1.49
CA GLY A 45 20.44 -5.80 1.38
C GLY A 45 21.23 -6.09 0.11
N PHE A 46 20.83 -5.54 -1.05
CA PHE A 46 21.60 -5.65 -2.29
C PHE A 46 22.96 -4.96 -2.19
N LEU A 47 23.00 -3.74 -1.66
CA LEU A 47 24.25 -2.96 -1.56
C LEU A 47 25.26 -3.59 -0.58
N TYR A 48 24.79 -4.21 0.49
CA TYR A 48 25.65 -4.81 1.51
C TYR A 48 25.82 -6.31 1.37
N ASN A 49 25.29 -6.91 0.29
CA ASN A 49 25.27 -8.37 0.08
C ASN A 49 24.67 -9.14 1.28
N ASN A 50 23.59 -8.58 1.87
CA ASN A 50 22.90 -9.14 3.02
C ASN A 50 21.56 -9.76 2.58
N LEU A 51 21.56 -11.09 2.39
CA LEU A 51 20.40 -11.82 1.88
C LEU A 51 19.21 -11.82 2.85
N ASP A 52 19.47 -11.84 4.16
CA ASP A 52 18.41 -11.86 5.17
C ASP A 52 17.70 -10.51 5.21
N LEU A 53 18.43 -9.42 5.02
CA LEU A 53 17.85 -8.09 4.92
C LEU A 53 16.98 -7.95 3.67
N ILE A 54 17.39 -8.51 2.52
CA ILE A 54 16.56 -8.55 1.32
C ILE A 54 15.27 -9.31 1.59
N LYS A 55 15.36 -10.54 2.13
CA LYS A 55 14.17 -11.38 2.40
C LYS A 55 13.19 -10.70 3.35
N SER A 56 13.68 -10.17 4.46
CA SER A 56 12.82 -9.49 5.44
C SER A 56 12.12 -8.27 4.83
N GLY A 57 12.82 -7.51 3.97
CA GLY A 57 12.24 -6.37 3.27
C GLY A 57 11.14 -6.79 2.28
N VAL A 58 11.36 -7.88 1.51
CA VAL A 58 10.36 -8.41 0.58
C VAL A 58 9.11 -8.89 1.32
N ASP A 59 9.29 -9.63 2.43
CA ASP A 59 8.18 -10.11 3.25
C ASP A 59 7.37 -8.95 3.84
N GLN A 60 8.07 -7.91 4.28
CA GLN A 60 7.42 -6.70 4.80
C GLN A 60 6.60 -5.99 3.72
N VAL A 61 7.17 -5.72 2.53
CA VAL A 61 6.45 -5.10 1.42
C VAL A 61 5.23 -5.92 1.03
N GLN A 62 5.37 -7.24 0.88
CA GLN A 62 4.27 -8.11 0.51
C GLN A 62 3.14 -8.08 1.55
N LYS A 63 3.48 -8.23 2.83
CA LYS A 63 2.51 -8.20 3.93
C LYS A 63 1.71 -6.89 3.96
N GLU A 64 2.39 -5.77 3.90
CA GLU A 64 1.75 -4.46 3.98
C GLU A 64 0.90 -4.17 2.72
N ASN A 65 1.34 -4.61 1.54
CA ASN A 65 0.60 -4.45 0.28
C ASN A 65 -0.75 -5.18 0.28
N MET A 66 -0.93 -6.24 1.07
CA MET A 66 -2.20 -6.99 1.15
C MET A 66 -3.39 -6.12 1.56
N VAL A 67 -3.17 -5.04 2.30
CA VAL A 67 -4.21 -4.08 2.68
C VAL A 67 -4.90 -3.49 1.44
N TYR A 68 -4.15 -3.30 0.34
CA TYR A 68 -4.66 -2.74 -0.92
C TYR A 68 -5.28 -3.78 -1.86
N HIS A 69 -5.51 -5.00 -1.40
CA HIS A 69 -6.34 -5.98 -2.10
C HIS A 69 -7.83 -5.81 -1.78
N ASP A 70 -8.16 -5.07 -0.71
CA ASP A 70 -9.54 -4.68 -0.41
C ASP A 70 -9.94 -3.45 -1.24
N ARG A 71 -10.99 -3.63 -2.06
CA ARG A 71 -11.54 -2.56 -2.90
C ARG A 71 -12.05 -1.37 -2.10
N ASN A 72 -12.56 -1.59 -0.89
CA ASN A 72 -13.05 -0.50 -0.06
C ASN A 72 -11.90 0.37 0.44
N VAL A 73 -10.76 -0.26 0.78
CA VAL A 73 -9.53 0.45 1.13
C VAL A 73 -9.04 1.26 -0.05
N ILE A 74 -8.96 0.67 -1.25
CA ILE A 74 -8.56 1.39 -2.46
C ILE A 74 -9.49 2.58 -2.73
N LYS A 75 -10.81 2.39 -2.66
CA LYS A 75 -11.78 3.49 -2.83
C LYS A 75 -11.61 4.61 -1.82
N SER A 76 -11.24 4.28 -0.58
CA SER A 76 -11.06 5.28 0.48
C SER A 76 -9.86 6.18 0.25
N ILE A 77 -8.79 5.68 -0.38
CA ILE A 77 -7.55 6.42 -0.63
C ILE A 77 -7.54 7.16 -1.98
N LEU A 78 -8.41 6.78 -2.91
CA LEU A 78 -8.51 7.48 -4.21
C LEU A 78 -9.24 8.82 -4.05
N PRO A 79 -8.76 9.90 -4.70
CA PRO A 79 -9.49 11.16 -4.78
C PRO A 79 -10.87 10.98 -5.44
N ASP A 80 -11.83 11.82 -5.09
CA ASP A 80 -13.22 11.69 -5.58
C ASP A 80 -13.33 11.67 -7.10
N ASN A 81 -12.53 12.48 -7.78
CA ASN A 81 -12.46 12.53 -9.24
C ASN A 81 -11.71 11.34 -9.88
N ARG A 82 -11.22 10.38 -9.09
CA ARG A 82 -10.48 9.19 -9.55
C ARG A 82 -11.03 7.86 -9.02
N LYS A 83 -12.15 7.88 -8.31
CA LYS A 83 -12.76 6.65 -7.76
C LYS A 83 -13.12 5.61 -8.82
N GLN A 84 -13.38 6.02 -10.06
CA GLN A 84 -13.57 5.12 -11.20
C GLN A 84 -12.30 4.34 -11.58
N MET A 85 -11.12 4.75 -11.10
CA MET A 85 -9.84 4.07 -11.35
C MET A 85 -9.51 2.96 -10.34
N GLU A 86 -10.46 2.56 -9.50
CA GLU A 86 -10.31 1.51 -8.49
C GLU A 86 -9.70 0.22 -9.06
N ASN A 87 -10.17 -0.23 -10.23
CA ASN A 87 -9.63 -1.45 -10.84
C ASN A 87 -8.16 -1.30 -11.23
N LEU A 88 -7.75 -0.12 -11.69
CA LEU A 88 -6.35 0.14 -12.05
C LEU A 88 -5.46 0.14 -10.80
N ALA A 89 -5.91 0.75 -9.71
CA ALA A 89 -5.18 0.72 -8.43
C ALA A 89 -5.07 -0.71 -7.87
N LEU A 90 -6.12 -1.53 -7.98
CA LEU A 90 -6.07 -2.94 -7.60
C LEU A 90 -5.08 -3.75 -8.46
N ILE A 91 -5.06 -3.53 -9.77
CA ILE A 91 -4.10 -4.18 -10.69
C ILE A 91 -2.67 -3.81 -10.29
N THR A 92 -2.42 -2.55 -9.93
CA THR A 92 -1.11 -2.08 -9.48
C THR A 92 -0.68 -2.75 -8.18
N SER A 93 -1.58 -2.88 -7.20
CA SER A 93 -1.31 -3.62 -5.95
C SER A 93 -1.00 -5.10 -6.21
N LYS A 94 -1.73 -5.75 -7.11
CA LYS A 94 -1.45 -7.14 -7.52
C LYS A 94 -0.13 -7.28 -8.28
N ARG A 95 0.29 -6.25 -9.01
CA ARG A 95 1.62 -6.25 -9.64
C ARG A 95 2.74 -6.21 -8.60
N ILE A 96 2.56 -5.49 -7.48
CA ILE A 96 3.51 -5.52 -6.36
C ILE A 96 3.57 -6.93 -5.75
N GLU A 97 2.42 -7.58 -5.53
CA GLU A 97 2.37 -8.97 -5.03
C GLU A 97 3.15 -9.91 -5.94
N ASN A 98 2.85 -9.92 -7.23
CA ASN A 98 3.52 -10.79 -8.20
C ASN A 98 5.05 -10.54 -8.24
N ALA A 99 5.46 -9.28 -8.25
CA ALA A 99 6.88 -8.93 -8.27
C ALA A 99 7.61 -9.34 -6.98
N THR A 100 6.95 -9.28 -5.82
CA THR A 100 7.52 -9.80 -4.55
C THR A 100 7.65 -11.32 -4.57
N GLU A 101 6.70 -12.06 -5.12
CA GLU A 101 6.75 -13.52 -5.27
C GLU A 101 7.85 -13.94 -6.26
N GLU A 102 7.94 -13.28 -7.42
CA GLU A 102 9.02 -13.51 -8.37
C GLU A 102 10.39 -13.24 -7.74
N MET A 103 10.51 -12.15 -6.99
CA MET A 103 11.75 -11.81 -6.29
C MET A 103 12.16 -12.91 -5.31
N LYS A 104 11.23 -13.43 -4.51
CA LYS A 104 11.48 -14.57 -3.60
C LYS A 104 11.95 -15.80 -4.36
N SER A 105 11.31 -16.10 -5.48
CA SER A 105 11.69 -17.22 -6.34
C SER A 105 13.12 -17.06 -6.89
N TYR A 106 13.46 -15.89 -7.42
CA TYR A 106 14.81 -15.63 -7.94
C TYR A 106 15.88 -15.65 -6.85
N ILE A 107 15.56 -15.19 -5.64
CA ILE A 107 16.46 -15.30 -4.47
C ILE A 107 16.72 -16.79 -4.14
N ALA A 108 15.68 -17.62 -4.10
CA ALA A 108 15.82 -19.06 -3.84
C ALA A 108 16.70 -19.75 -4.90
N LEU A 109 16.58 -19.32 -6.15
CA LEU A 109 17.38 -19.82 -7.29
C LEU A 109 18.78 -19.17 -7.39
N LYS A 110 19.15 -18.29 -6.47
CA LYS A 110 20.41 -17.50 -6.48
C LYS A 110 20.60 -16.63 -7.74
N GLN A 111 19.50 -16.24 -8.38
CA GLN A 111 19.47 -15.39 -9.58
C GLN A 111 19.34 -13.91 -9.18
N MET A 112 20.34 -13.38 -8.48
CA MET A 112 20.27 -12.06 -7.83
C MET A 112 20.02 -10.89 -8.80
N LYS A 113 20.50 -10.96 -10.06
CA LYS A 113 20.21 -9.93 -11.08
C LYS A 113 18.72 -9.88 -11.42
N LYS A 114 18.06 -11.05 -11.51
CA LYS A 114 16.62 -11.11 -11.77
C LYS A 114 15.81 -10.67 -10.53
N ALA A 115 16.26 -11.04 -9.33
CA ALA A 115 15.65 -10.55 -8.09
C ALA A 115 15.73 -9.01 -8.03
N HIS A 116 16.84 -8.39 -8.44
CA HIS A 116 16.93 -6.93 -8.50
C HIS A 116 16.01 -6.34 -9.58
N SER A 117 15.79 -7.01 -10.72
CA SER A 117 14.81 -6.58 -11.72
C SER A 117 13.40 -6.55 -11.14
N SER A 118 12.99 -7.61 -10.42
CA SER A 118 11.69 -7.65 -9.72
C SER A 118 11.57 -6.54 -8.66
N PHE A 119 12.67 -6.17 -7.97
CA PHE A 119 12.66 -5.01 -7.07
C PHE A 119 12.35 -3.71 -7.83
N SER A 120 12.94 -3.51 -9.00
CA SER A 120 12.64 -2.34 -9.85
C SER A 120 11.16 -2.32 -10.27
N ASP A 121 10.58 -3.49 -10.55
CA ASP A 121 9.14 -3.60 -10.88
C ASP A 121 8.24 -3.26 -9.69
N ILE A 122 8.63 -3.62 -8.47
CA ILE A 122 7.92 -3.20 -7.24
C ILE A 122 7.92 -1.67 -7.14
N VAL A 123 9.08 -1.02 -7.30
CA VAL A 123 9.21 0.45 -7.20
C VAL A 123 8.39 1.15 -8.27
N ASN A 124 8.41 0.64 -9.52
CA ASN A 124 7.60 1.16 -10.61
C ASN A 124 6.10 1.06 -10.30
N ALA A 125 5.65 -0.08 -9.78
CA ALA A 125 4.24 -0.25 -9.38
C ALA A 125 3.84 0.70 -8.24
N CYS A 126 4.72 0.96 -7.27
CA CYS A 126 4.48 1.97 -6.24
C CYS A 126 4.29 3.37 -6.86
N THR A 127 5.13 3.73 -7.83
CA THR A 127 5.03 5.01 -8.55
C THR A 127 3.72 5.12 -9.33
N ASP A 128 3.32 4.05 -10.04
CA ASP A 128 2.06 3.99 -10.78
C ASP A 128 0.86 4.20 -9.84
N CYS A 129 0.83 3.52 -8.68
CA CYS A 129 -0.21 3.70 -7.69
C CYS A 129 -0.24 5.13 -7.13
N HIS A 130 0.92 5.70 -6.79
CA HIS A 130 1.04 7.07 -6.30
C HIS A 130 0.57 8.09 -7.35
N THR A 131 0.80 7.85 -8.63
CA THR A 131 0.26 8.68 -9.71
C THR A 131 -1.27 8.70 -9.70
N LEU A 132 -1.92 7.56 -9.40
CA LEU A 132 -3.38 7.48 -9.28
C LEU A 132 -3.90 8.20 -8.03
N VAL A 133 -3.23 8.02 -6.90
CA VAL A 133 -3.69 8.53 -5.60
C VAL A 133 -3.30 9.99 -5.39
N ARG A 134 -2.08 10.39 -5.77
CA ARG A 134 -1.52 11.74 -5.50
C ARG A 134 -1.61 12.69 -6.69
N GLY A 135 -1.65 12.16 -7.91
CA GLY A 135 -1.84 12.98 -9.11
C GLY A 135 -0.60 13.66 -9.64
N TRP A 136 0.58 13.05 -9.44
CA TRP A 136 1.83 13.52 -10.06
C TRP A 136 2.22 12.74 -11.30
#